data_e863bc66f65cb98608f1699ea57faf10
#
_entry.id   e863bc66f65cb98608f1699ea57faf10
#
_cell.length_a   1.000
_cell.length_b   1.000
_cell.length_c   1.000
_cell.angle_alpha   90.00
_cell.angle_beta   90.00
_cell.angle_gamma   90.00
#
_symmetry.space_group_name_H-M   'P 1'
#
loop_
_entity.id
_entity.type
_entity.pdbx_description
1 polymer ?
#
loop_
_entity_poly.entity_id
_entity_poly.type
_entity_poly.pdbx_seq_one_letter_code
_entity_poly.pdbx_strand_id
1 'polypeptide(L)' 'MKIHELARLSGVNPETIRMYRQKGLLHPARLANGYFDYSACNLYELMFVRKLRGANLGLETIASFYAEDGQAGALRNM' A
#
# COMPACT_ATOMS: atom_id res chain seq x y z
N MET A 1 9.04 9.64 3.48
CA MET A 1 8.46 10.11 4.76
C MET A 1 8.24 8.97 5.72
N LYS A 2 8.15 9.27 7.00
CA LYS A 2 7.86 8.27 8.02
C LYS A 2 6.36 7.99 8.07
N ILE A 3 6.00 6.87 8.70
CA ILE A 3 4.60 6.42 8.78
C ILE A 3 3.66 7.48 9.39
N HIS A 4 4.14 8.23 10.37
CA HIS A 4 3.32 9.26 11.03
C HIS A 4 2.96 10.40 10.06
N GLU A 5 3.87 10.76 9.17
CA GLU A 5 3.61 11.75 8.14
C GLU A 5 2.57 11.23 7.15
N LEU A 6 2.71 9.98 6.71
CA LEU A 6 1.73 9.36 5.83
C LEU A 6 0.36 9.29 6.49
N ALA A 7 0.31 8.94 7.78
CA ALA A 7 -0.93 8.89 8.54
C ALA A 7 -1.60 10.26 8.58
N ARG A 8 -0.81 11.31 8.82
CA ARG A 8 -1.32 12.68 8.86
C ARG A 8 -1.89 13.11 7.52
N LEU A 9 -1.17 12.83 6.43
CA LEU A 9 -1.58 13.22 5.08
C LEU A 9 -2.81 12.45 4.59
N SER A 10 -2.92 11.19 4.95
CA SER A 10 -3.98 10.31 4.46
C SER A 10 -5.21 10.28 5.36
N GLY A 11 -5.07 10.67 6.62
CA GLY A 11 -6.11 10.51 7.61
C GLY A 11 -6.31 9.07 8.06
N VAL A 12 -5.36 8.18 7.74
CA VAL A 12 -5.44 6.77 8.11
C VAL A 12 -4.53 6.52 9.32
N ASN A 13 -5.03 5.74 10.28
CA ASN A 13 -4.30 5.38 11.49
C ASN A 13 -3.02 4.62 11.13
N PRO A 14 -1.88 4.91 11.80
CA PRO A 14 -0.62 4.19 11.54
C PRO A 14 -0.73 2.67 11.66
N GLU A 15 -1.53 2.17 12.59
CA GLU A 15 -1.74 0.73 12.73
C GLU A 15 -2.39 0.12 11.48
N THR A 16 -3.33 0.83 10.89
CA THR A 16 -3.98 0.41 9.65
C THR A 16 -2.99 0.42 8.50
N ILE A 17 -2.12 1.43 8.43
CA ILE A 17 -1.08 1.52 7.42
C ILE A 17 -0.13 0.31 7.54
N ARG A 18 0.28 -0.02 8.75
CA ARG A 18 1.14 -1.20 8.99
C ARG A 18 0.46 -2.48 8.55
N MET A 19 -0.83 -2.62 8.86
CA MET A 19 -1.60 -3.79 8.45
C MET A 19 -1.64 -3.92 6.93
N TYR A 20 -1.91 -2.82 6.23
CA TYR A 20 -1.96 -2.82 4.77
C TYR A 20 -0.59 -3.19 4.17
N ARG A 21 0.50 -2.66 4.75
CA ARG A 21 1.85 -3.02 4.31
C ARG A 21 2.10 -4.52 4.49
N GLN A 22 1.74 -5.06 5.65
CA GLN A 22 1.92 -6.47 5.94
C GLN A 22 1.12 -7.37 5.00
N LYS A 23 -0.02 -6.90 4.53
CA LYS A 23 -0.86 -7.63 3.58
C LYS A 23 -0.44 -7.43 2.12
N GLY A 24 0.63 -6.68 1.88
CA GLY A 24 1.14 -6.46 0.52
C GLY A 24 0.38 -5.40 -0.27
N LEU A 25 -0.37 -4.54 0.41
CA LEU A 25 -1.13 -3.47 -0.24
C LEU A 25 -0.35 -2.17 -0.36
N LEU A 26 0.73 -2.03 0.39
CA LEU A 26 1.63 -0.89 0.33
C LEU A 26 3.06 -1.41 0.18
N HIS A 27 3.86 -0.72 -0.62
CA HIS A 27 5.21 -1.15 -0.96
C HIS A 27 6.22 -0.03 -0.72
N PRO A 28 6.45 0.36 0.56
CA PRO A 28 7.45 1.39 0.87
C PRO A 28 8.85 0.84 0.69
N ALA A 29 9.80 1.74 0.43
CA ALA A 29 11.21 1.36 0.42
C ALA A 29 11.66 1.04 1.84
N ARG A 30 12.52 0.03 1.97
CA ARG A 30 13.09 -0.34 3.27
C ARG A 30 14.48 0.27 3.36
N LEU A 31 14.72 1.02 4.44
CA LEU A 31 16.00 1.63 4.67
C LEU A 31 16.98 0.64 5.30
N ALA A 32 18.27 0.95 5.22
CA ALA A 32 19.33 0.10 5.77
C ALA A 32 19.17 -0.12 7.28
N ASN A 33 18.59 0.85 7.99
CA ASN A 33 18.35 0.75 9.44
C ASN A 33 17.10 -0.04 9.80
N GLY A 34 16.42 -0.65 8.81
CA GLY A 34 15.21 -1.44 9.05
C GLY A 34 13.90 -0.68 9.04
N TYR A 35 13.95 0.65 9.02
CA TYR A 35 12.74 1.46 8.93
C TYR A 35 12.24 1.53 7.49
N PHE A 36 10.96 1.86 7.33
CA PHE A 36 10.37 2.04 6.02
C PHE A 36 10.30 3.51 5.65
N ASP A 37 10.57 3.80 4.39
CA ASP A 37 10.47 5.15 3.83
C ASP A 37 9.26 5.18 2.89
N TYR A 38 8.20 5.86 3.32
CA TYR A 38 6.98 6.00 2.53
C TYR A 38 7.12 7.19 1.58
N SER A 39 6.57 7.04 0.38
CA SER A 39 6.65 8.05 -0.67
C SER A 39 5.27 8.53 -1.07
N ALA A 40 5.21 9.50 -1.99
CA ALA A 40 3.95 9.93 -2.59
C ALA A 40 3.24 8.77 -3.28
N CYS A 41 3.99 7.84 -3.88
CA CYS A 41 3.40 6.64 -4.49
C CYS A 41 2.65 5.80 -3.45
N ASN A 42 3.21 5.68 -2.25
CA ASN A 42 2.54 4.96 -1.17
C ASN A 42 1.27 5.67 -0.71
N LEU A 43 1.26 7.00 -0.74
CA LEU A 43 0.05 7.76 -0.45
C LEU A 43 -1.05 7.43 -1.47
N TYR A 44 -0.72 7.38 -2.76
CA TYR A 44 -1.67 7.01 -3.79
C TYR A 44 -2.16 5.57 -3.61
N GLU A 45 -1.27 4.63 -3.31
CA GLU A 45 -1.64 3.25 -3.00
C GLU A 45 -2.66 3.20 -1.86
N LEU A 46 -2.38 3.96 -0.79
CA LEU A 46 -3.24 4.00 0.39
C LEU A 46 -4.62 4.57 0.07
N MET A 47 -4.66 5.66 -0.70
CA MET A 47 -5.92 6.26 -1.11
C MET A 47 -6.73 5.34 -2.00
N PHE A 48 -6.06 4.59 -2.87
CA PHE A 48 -6.70 3.60 -3.73
C PHE A 48 -7.34 2.49 -2.90
N VAL A 49 -6.60 1.96 -1.93
CA VAL A 49 -7.12 0.92 -1.02
C VAL A 49 -8.34 1.43 -0.25
N ARG A 50 -8.27 2.65 0.26
CA ARG A 50 -9.40 3.25 0.98
C ARG A 50 -10.64 3.36 0.08
N LYS A 51 -10.44 3.76 -1.16
CA LYS A 51 -11.54 3.90 -2.11
C LYS A 51 -12.21 2.56 -2.38
N LEU A 52 -11.42 1.50 -2.57
CA LEU A 52 -11.94 0.16 -2.79
C LEU A 52 -12.65 -0.38 -1.54
N ARG A 53 -12.11 -0.10 -0.35
CA ARG A 53 -12.76 -0.48 0.90
C ARG A 53 -14.11 0.25 1.06
N GLY A 54 -14.16 1.51 0.66
CA GLY A 54 -15.40 2.26 0.67
C GLY A 54 -16.46 1.68 -0.26
N ALA A 55 -16.04 0.93 -1.28
CA ALA A 55 -16.93 0.21 -2.19
C ALA A 55 -17.26 -1.21 -1.67
N ASN A 56 -16.98 -1.49 -0.40
CA ASN A 56 -17.25 -2.77 0.28
C ASN A 56 -16.41 -3.94 -0.23
N LEU A 57 -15.27 -3.67 -0.85
CA LEU A 57 -14.35 -4.73 -1.24
C LEU A 57 -13.49 -5.16 -0.04
N GLY A 58 -13.34 -6.46 0.15
CA GLY A 58 -12.49 -7.00 1.21
C GLY A 58 -11.01 -6.83 0.88
N LEU A 59 -10.17 -6.83 1.92
CA LEU A 59 -8.73 -6.68 1.75
C LEU A 59 -8.13 -7.80 0.89
N GLU A 60 -8.64 -9.01 1.00
CA GLU A 60 -8.17 -10.14 0.20
C GLU A 60 -8.45 -9.92 -1.28
N THR A 61 -9.63 -9.41 -1.61
CA THR A 61 -9.99 -9.08 -2.98
C THR A 61 -9.08 -7.99 -3.53
N ILE A 62 -8.81 -6.95 -2.73
CA ILE A 62 -7.93 -5.86 -3.13
C ILE A 62 -6.50 -6.40 -3.35
N ALA A 63 -6.03 -7.25 -2.46
CA ALA A 63 -4.70 -7.86 -2.59
C ALA A 63 -4.58 -8.68 -3.87
N SER A 64 -5.64 -9.35 -4.29
CA SER A 64 -5.62 -10.15 -5.51
C SER A 64 -5.45 -9.27 -6.76
N PHE A 65 -5.98 -8.05 -6.76
CA PHE A 65 -5.73 -7.10 -7.84
C PHE A 65 -4.25 -6.75 -7.97
N TYR A 66 -3.58 -6.52 -6.84
CA TYR A 66 -2.15 -6.25 -6.85
C TYR A 66 -1.35 -7.44 -7.38
N ALA A 67 -1.73 -8.66 -6.99
CA ALA A 67 -1.07 -9.85 -7.47
C ALA A 67 -1.22 -10.01 -8.99
N GLU A 68 -2.41 -9.75 -9.52
CA GLU A 68 -2.66 -9.80 -10.95
C GLU A 68 -1.84 -8.74 -11.70
N ASP A 69 -1.81 -7.52 -11.16
CA ASP A 69 -1.01 -6.43 -11.74
C ASP A 69 0.47 -6.81 -11.77
N GLY A 70 0.96 -7.45 -10.71
CA GLY A 70 2.33 -7.91 -10.65
C GLY A 70 2.62 -8.94 -11.73
N GLN A 71 1.72 -9.88 -11.95
CA GLN A 71 1.86 -10.88 -12.99
C GLN A 71 1.80 -10.26 -14.38
N ALA A 72 0.86 -9.36 -14.60
CA ALA A 72 0.75 -8.65 -15.88
C ALA A 72 2.00 -7.84 -16.17
N GLY A 73 2.55 -7.18 -15.16
CA GLY A 73 3.79 -6.44 -15.29
C GLY A 73 4.96 -7.33 -15.66
N ALA A 74 5.07 -8.50 -15.04
CA ALA A 74 6.10 -9.47 -15.35
C ALA A 74 6.01 -9.96 -16.78
N LEU A 75 4.80 -10.23 -17.25
CA LEU A 75 4.57 -10.68 -18.63
C LEU A 75 4.97 -9.60 -19.65
N ARG A 76 4.68 -8.34 -19.35
CA ARG A 76 5.03 -7.24 -20.23
C ARG A 76 6.54 -7.02 -20.33
N ASN A 77 7.28 -7.40 -19.32
CA ASN A 77 8.73 -7.23 -19.29
C ASN A 77 9.47 -8.38 -19.97
N MET A 78 8.76 -9.40 -20.39
CA MET A 78 9.32 -10.47 -21.19
C MET A 78 9.20 -10.16 -22.66
#